data_b737ffd4dd02927888243268a0f685d9
#
_entry.id   b737ffd4dd02927888243268a0f685d9
#
_cell.length_a   1.000
_cell.length_b   1.000
_cell.length_c   1.000
_cell.angle_alpha   90.00
_cell.angle_beta   90.00
_cell.angle_gamma   90.00
#
_symmetry.space_group_name_H-M   'P 1'
#
loop_
_entity.id
_entity.type
_entity.pdbx_description
1 polymer ?
#
loop_
_entity_poly.entity_id
_entity_poly.type
_entity_poly.pdbx_seq_one_letter_code
_entity_poly.pdbx_strand_id
1 'polypeptide(L)'
;PGYGESAFMRAPSTIRDNAVKVFELLDLLGVETFYLLGHSMGGMIVQEMATLFPERVKKLICFGTGSIGVLPNRFETIEESRNKIKEKGIKETRENIAKTWFVDYLLGDGYQLCLDEGAKATTQAALASLDAWDSWDGRGQLDKIQSPTLILWSDKDRSYDWNQQEILKRGIHNSKLEIIKGCAHNSHMEKPELVNKIIKEFLS
;
A
#
# COMPACT_ATOMS: atom_id res chain seq x y z
N PRO A 1 9.83 -9.16 -4.57
CA PRO A 1 9.86 -9.91 -5.84
C PRO A 1 9.01 -9.25 -6.94
N GLY A 2 9.47 -9.32 -8.20
CA GLY A 2 8.74 -8.82 -9.37
C GLY A 2 8.92 -7.33 -9.69
N TYR A 3 9.54 -6.54 -8.82
CA TYR A 3 9.70 -5.09 -8.97
C TYR A 3 11.15 -4.65 -8.80
N GLY A 4 11.49 -3.53 -9.45
CA GLY A 4 12.81 -2.92 -9.36
C GLY A 4 13.94 -3.91 -9.65
N GLU A 5 14.96 -3.93 -8.81
CA GLU A 5 16.09 -4.87 -8.96
C GLU A 5 15.71 -6.33 -8.70
N SER A 6 14.56 -6.58 -8.09
CA SER A 6 14.01 -7.94 -7.89
C SER A 6 13.02 -8.36 -8.98
N ALA A 7 12.99 -7.66 -10.12
CA ALA A 7 12.07 -7.94 -11.23
C ALA A 7 12.25 -9.36 -11.84
N PHE A 8 13.43 -9.96 -11.70
CA PHE A 8 13.71 -11.33 -12.13
C PHE A 8 13.04 -12.40 -11.25
N MET A 9 12.58 -12.04 -10.05
CA MET A 9 11.88 -12.95 -9.16
C MET A 9 10.38 -12.94 -9.45
N ARG A 10 9.74 -14.10 -9.39
CA ARG A 10 8.29 -14.19 -9.55
C ARG A 10 7.58 -13.47 -8.41
N ALA A 11 6.70 -12.52 -8.74
CA ALA A 11 5.87 -11.82 -7.76
C ALA A 11 4.81 -12.77 -7.18
N PRO A 12 4.58 -12.72 -5.85
CA PRO A 12 3.47 -13.44 -5.22
C PRO A 12 2.12 -12.89 -5.68
N SER A 13 1.10 -13.75 -5.75
CA SER A 13 -0.24 -13.41 -6.20
C SER A 13 -1.28 -13.33 -5.08
N THR A 14 -0.84 -13.34 -3.81
CA THR A 14 -1.68 -13.08 -2.64
C THR A 14 -1.00 -12.09 -1.70
N ILE A 15 -1.80 -11.32 -0.94
CA ILE A 15 -1.26 -10.41 0.09
C ILE A 15 -0.51 -11.22 1.16
N ARG A 16 -1.02 -12.39 1.53
CA ARG A 16 -0.39 -13.27 2.51
C ARG A 16 0.98 -13.76 2.06
N ASP A 17 1.12 -14.20 0.82
CA ASP A 17 2.43 -14.67 0.31
C ASP A 17 3.44 -13.52 0.22
N ASN A 18 2.99 -12.29 -0.12
CA ASN A 18 3.85 -11.11 -0.03
C ASN A 18 4.34 -10.88 1.40
N ALA A 19 3.45 -10.97 2.40
CA ALA A 19 3.81 -10.85 3.82
C ALA A 19 4.84 -11.93 4.24
N VAL A 20 4.63 -13.18 3.85
CA VAL A 20 5.56 -14.29 4.12
C VAL A 20 6.95 -14.03 3.51
N LYS A 21 7.01 -13.51 2.28
CA LYS A 21 8.30 -13.15 1.64
C LYS A 21 9.05 -12.05 2.38
N VAL A 22 8.35 -11.10 2.99
CA VAL A 22 9.00 -10.09 3.85
C VAL A 22 9.57 -10.75 5.11
N PHE A 23 8.83 -11.66 5.75
CA PHE A 23 9.34 -12.39 6.92
C PHE A 23 10.56 -13.25 6.60
N GLU A 24 10.55 -13.98 5.48
CA GLU A 24 11.71 -14.75 5.02
C GLU A 24 12.96 -13.86 4.92
N LEU A 25 12.82 -12.64 4.38
CA LEU A 25 13.93 -11.69 4.30
C LEU A 25 14.39 -11.21 5.70
N LEU A 26 13.44 -10.86 6.58
CA LEU A 26 13.75 -10.39 7.92
C LEU A 26 14.45 -11.47 8.74
N ASP A 27 14.06 -12.73 8.58
CA ASP A 27 14.68 -13.87 9.25
C ASP A 27 16.12 -14.10 8.75
N LEU A 28 16.34 -14.00 7.44
CA LEU A 28 17.68 -14.05 6.85
C LEU A 28 18.61 -12.93 7.37
N LEU A 29 18.03 -11.76 7.67
CA LEU A 29 18.76 -10.61 8.21
C LEU A 29 18.90 -10.65 9.74
N GLY A 30 18.32 -11.63 10.41
CA GLY A 30 18.33 -11.74 11.88
C GLY A 30 17.51 -10.64 12.57
N VAL A 31 16.52 -10.06 11.89
CA VAL A 31 15.68 -8.99 12.44
C VAL A 31 14.46 -9.60 13.12
N GLU A 32 14.49 -9.63 14.45
CA GLU A 32 13.42 -10.25 15.24
C GLU A 32 12.19 -9.36 15.39
N THR A 33 12.38 -8.06 15.70
CA THR A 33 11.29 -7.11 15.91
C THR A 33 11.54 -5.81 15.14
N PHE A 34 10.47 -5.16 14.69
CA PHE A 34 10.57 -4.02 13.78
C PHE A 34 9.36 -3.08 13.88
N TYR A 35 9.50 -1.91 13.30
CA TYR A 35 8.39 -1.02 12.93
C TYR A 35 8.01 -1.29 11.48
N LEU A 36 6.71 -1.32 11.18
CA LEU A 36 6.19 -1.52 9.83
C LEU A 36 5.51 -0.27 9.31
N LEU A 37 5.82 0.11 8.08
CA LEU A 37 5.05 1.06 7.30
C LEU A 37 4.70 0.43 5.97
N GLY A 38 3.43 0.44 5.61
CA GLY A 38 2.95 0.01 4.29
C GLY A 38 2.08 1.08 3.64
N HIS A 39 2.43 1.45 2.40
CA HIS A 39 1.67 2.37 1.57
C HIS A 39 0.83 1.60 0.54
N SER A 40 -0.43 1.98 0.34
CA SER A 40 -1.32 1.39 -0.65
C SER A 40 -1.45 -0.14 -0.47
N MET A 41 -1.13 -0.94 -1.48
CA MET A 41 -1.07 -2.41 -1.35
C MET A 41 -0.07 -2.86 -0.26
N GLY A 42 1.03 -2.12 -0.07
CA GLY A 42 1.94 -2.35 1.04
C GLY A 42 1.26 -2.24 2.41
N GLY A 43 0.23 -1.38 2.52
CA GLY A 43 -0.60 -1.28 3.72
C GLY A 43 -1.43 -2.53 4.00
N MET A 44 -1.89 -3.23 2.98
CA MET A 44 -2.55 -4.54 3.12
C MET A 44 -1.56 -5.62 3.57
N ILE A 45 -0.36 -5.61 2.99
CA ILE A 45 0.73 -6.55 3.33
C ILE A 45 1.13 -6.40 4.80
N VAL A 46 1.34 -5.17 5.28
CA VAL A 46 1.74 -4.96 6.69
C VAL A 46 0.61 -5.25 7.69
N GLN A 47 -0.67 -5.10 7.29
CA GLN A 47 -1.81 -5.58 8.08
C GLN A 47 -1.76 -7.11 8.22
N GLU A 48 -1.54 -7.83 7.13
CA GLU A 48 -1.39 -9.29 7.15
C GLU A 48 -0.19 -9.71 8.02
N MET A 49 0.95 -9.02 7.89
CA MET A 49 2.13 -9.26 8.74
C MET A 49 1.83 -9.08 10.22
N ALA A 50 1.12 -8.01 10.58
CA ALA A 50 0.77 -7.72 11.98
C ALA A 50 -0.21 -8.73 12.58
N THR A 51 -0.97 -9.46 11.76
CA THR A 51 -1.85 -10.55 12.23
C THR A 51 -1.15 -11.90 12.28
N LEU A 52 -0.15 -12.13 11.42
CA LEU A 52 0.61 -13.40 11.37
C LEU A 52 1.58 -13.55 12.54
N PHE A 53 2.32 -12.48 12.87
CA PHE A 53 3.32 -12.48 13.94
C PHE A 53 3.24 -11.15 14.72
N PRO A 54 2.16 -10.94 15.50
CA PRO A 54 1.90 -9.69 16.20
C PRO A 54 3.01 -9.29 17.19
N GLU A 55 3.71 -10.28 17.79
CA GLU A 55 4.79 -10.08 18.74
C GLU A 55 6.05 -9.45 18.10
N ARG A 56 6.21 -9.57 16.78
CA ARG A 56 7.34 -8.99 16.04
C ARG A 56 7.11 -7.52 15.67
N VAL A 57 5.86 -7.05 15.63
CA VAL A 57 5.51 -5.70 15.17
C VAL A 57 5.39 -4.76 16.36
N LYS A 58 6.36 -3.87 16.55
CA LYS A 58 6.38 -2.88 17.64
C LYS A 58 5.40 -1.71 17.41
N LYS A 59 5.36 -1.19 16.20
CA LYS A 59 4.41 -0.16 15.74
C LYS A 59 4.07 -0.40 14.28
N LEU A 60 2.82 -0.08 13.89
CA LEU A 60 2.31 -0.26 12.54
C LEU A 60 1.86 1.08 11.96
N ILE A 61 2.17 1.35 10.70
CA ILE A 61 1.66 2.49 9.96
C ILE A 61 0.96 2.00 8.69
N CYS A 62 -0.36 2.17 8.64
CA CYS A 62 -1.21 1.93 7.48
C CYS A 62 -1.36 3.26 6.72
N PHE A 63 -0.64 3.42 5.61
CA PHE A 63 -0.58 4.68 4.88
C PHE A 63 -1.31 4.58 3.54
N GLY A 64 -2.33 5.44 3.32
CA GLY A 64 -3.09 5.50 2.06
C GLY A 64 -3.59 4.12 1.62
N THR A 65 -4.24 3.38 2.52
CA THR A 65 -4.63 1.98 2.30
C THR A 65 -6.04 1.71 2.82
N GLY A 66 -6.52 0.50 2.60
CA GLY A 66 -7.78 0.00 3.10
C GLY A 66 -7.65 -1.39 3.71
N SER A 67 -8.77 -1.97 4.10
CA SER A 67 -8.88 -3.31 4.68
C SER A 67 -9.41 -4.37 3.70
N ILE A 68 -9.67 -3.97 2.44
CA ILE A 68 -10.09 -4.86 1.35
C ILE A 68 -9.35 -4.50 0.07
N GLY A 69 -9.13 -5.46 -0.81
CA GLY A 69 -8.50 -5.23 -2.11
C GLY A 69 -9.49 -4.75 -3.18
N VAL A 70 -10.71 -5.31 -3.21
CA VAL A 70 -11.76 -4.87 -4.14
C VAL A 70 -12.47 -3.64 -3.57
N LEU A 71 -12.03 -2.45 -3.99
CA LEU A 71 -12.56 -1.17 -3.51
C LEU A 71 -13.84 -0.78 -4.27
N PRO A 72 -14.96 -0.48 -3.56
CA PRO A 72 -16.25 -0.21 -4.19
C PRO A 72 -16.25 0.98 -5.16
N ASN A 73 -15.43 1.99 -4.89
CA ASN A 73 -15.38 3.23 -5.67
C ASN A 73 -14.04 3.41 -6.40
N ARG A 74 -13.36 2.30 -6.72
CA ARG A 74 -12.12 2.37 -7.50
C ARG A 74 -12.40 2.97 -8.88
N PHE A 75 -11.45 3.76 -9.40
CA PHE A 75 -11.55 4.45 -10.71
C PHE A 75 -11.76 3.49 -11.90
N GLU A 76 -11.43 2.21 -11.75
CA GLU A 76 -11.71 1.12 -12.70
C GLU A 76 -11.76 -0.22 -11.94
N THR A 77 -12.43 -1.22 -12.49
CA THR A 77 -12.46 -2.56 -11.92
C THR A 77 -11.11 -3.27 -12.06
N ILE A 78 -10.86 -4.29 -11.23
CA ILE A 78 -9.66 -5.12 -11.34
C ILE A 78 -9.59 -5.81 -12.71
N GLU A 79 -10.74 -6.26 -13.22
CA GLU A 79 -10.81 -6.89 -14.54
C GLU A 79 -10.48 -5.92 -15.68
N GLU A 80 -10.97 -4.69 -15.64
CA GLU A 80 -10.61 -3.65 -16.60
C GLU A 80 -9.10 -3.35 -16.56
N SER A 81 -8.51 -3.22 -15.35
CA SER A 81 -7.08 -3.04 -15.19
C SER A 81 -6.31 -4.22 -15.77
N ARG A 82 -6.75 -5.46 -15.53
CA ARG A 82 -6.14 -6.69 -16.05
C ARG A 82 -6.16 -6.73 -17.58
N ASN A 83 -7.30 -6.39 -18.19
CA ASN A 83 -7.45 -6.36 -19.63
C ASN A 83 -6.57 -5.27 -20.25
N LYS A 84 -6.55 -4.06 -19.68
CA LYS A 84 -5.65 -2.98 -20.12
C LYS A 84 -4.18 -3.38 -20.09
N ILE A 85 -3.72 -4.04 -19.02
CA ILE A 85 -2.34 -4.53 -18.92
C ILE A 85 -2.04 -5.55 -20.02
N LYS A 86 -2.96 -6.47 -20.31
CA LYS A 86 -2.79 -7.49 -21.35
C LYS A 86 -2.79 -6.90 -22.77
N GLU A 87 -3.65 -5.93 -23.04
CA GLU A 87 -3.86 -5.34 -24.36
C GLU A 87 -2.84 -4.24 -24.68
N LYS A 88 -2.58 -3.35 -23.71
CA LYS A 88 -1.80 -2.12 -23.90
C LYS A 88 -0.42 -2.14 -23.24
N GLY A 89 -0.19 -3.13 -22.40
CA GLY A 89 1.04 -3.26 -21.64
C GLY A 89 1.12 -2.34 -20.42
N ILE A 90 2.15 -2.54 -19.60
CA ILE A 90 2.36 -1.83 -18.34
C ILE A 90 2.59 -0.34 -18.55
N LYS A 91 3.29 0.04 -19.61
CA LYS A 91 3.70 1.44 -19.83
C LYS A 91 2.49 2.37 -19.87
N GLU A 92 1.49 2.09 -20.69
CA GLU A 92 0.29 2.92 -20.81
C GLU A 92 -0.57 2.85 -19.55
N THR A 93 -0.71 1.66 -18.98
CA THR A 93 -1.51 1.44 -17.77
C THR A 93 -0.95 2.21 -16.57
N ARG A 94 0.38 2.20 -16.36
CA ARG A 94 1.03 2.93 -15.25
C ARG A 94 0.83 4.44 -15.35
N GLU A 95 0.89 5.01 -16.56
CA GLU A 95 0.70 6.46 -16.77
C GLU A 95 -0.68 6.90 -16.31
N ASN A 96 -1.72 6.15 -16.67
CA ASN A 96 -3.09 6.45 -16.27
C ASN A 96 -3.31 6.30 -14.76
N ILE A 97 -2.67 5.33 -14.13
CA ILE A 97 -2.76 5.13 -12.68
C ILE A 97 -1.98 6.22 -11.94
N ALA A 98 -0.73 6.49 -12.32
CA ALA A 98 0.13 7.47 -11.65
C ALA A 98 -0.48 8.88 -11.64
N LYS A 99 -1.22 9.27 -12.68
CA LYS A 99 -1.95 10.54 -12.72
C LYS A 99 -2.92 10.71 -11.54
N THR A 100 -3.55 9.62 -11.09
CA THR A 100 -4.53 9.67 -10.00
C THR A 100 -3.91 9.85 -8.62
N TRP A 101 -2.58 9.68 -8.49
CA TRP A 101 -1.87 9.69 -7.22
C TRP A 101 -1.46 11.09 -6.73
N PHE A 102 -1.60 12.11 -7.57
CA PHE A 102 -1.24 13.50 -7.27
C PHE A 102 -2.45 14.42 -7.43
N VAL A 103 -2.51 15.48 -6.63
CA VAL A 103 -3.59 16.50 -6.74
C VAL A 103 -3.56 17.14 -8.12
N ASP A 104 -2.40 17.60 -8.55
CA ASP A 104 -2.18 18.29 -9.82
C ASP A 104 -1.81 17.36 -10.98
N TYR A 105 -2.15 16.08 -10.86
CA TYR A 105 -1.96 15.04 -11.89
C TYR A 105 -0.53 14.94 -12.42
N LEU A 106 -0.17 15.73 -13.45
CA LEU A 106 1.09 15.65 -14.17
C LEU A 106 2.18 16.57 -13.61
N LEU A 107 1.82 17.50 -12.73
CA LEU A 107 2.72 18.57 -12.24
C LEU A 107 3.35 18.25 -10.88
N GLY A 108 2.98 17.13 -10.28
CA GLY A 108 3.60 16.71 -9.02
C GLY A 108 5.07 16.31 -9.23
N ASP A 109 5.97 16.82 -8.38
CA ASP A 109 7.42 16.54 -8.44
C ASP A 109 7.76 15.04 -8.46
N GLY A 110 6.91 14.21 -7.85
CA GLY A 110 7.06 12.75 -7.83
C GLY A 110 6.49 12.00 -9.03
N TYR A 111 5.74 12.66 -9.93
CA TYR A 111 5.06 11.97 -11.03
C TYR A 111 6.04 11.27 -11.98
N GLN A 112 7.07 11.99 -12.44
CA GLN A 112 8.07 11.41 -13.34
C GLN A 112 8.81 10.24 -12.67
N LEU A 113 9.16 10.37 -11.39
CA LEU A 113 9.77 9.28 -10.63
C LEU A 113 8.86 8.04 -10.59
N CYS A 114 7.55 8.21 -10.38
CA CYS A 114 6.58 7.10 -10.41
C CYS A 114 6.54 6.42 -11.79
N LEU A 115 6.67 7.19 -12.88
CA LEU A 115 6.72 6.62 -14.23
C LEU A 115 8.01 5.82 -14.45
N ASP A 116 9.15 6.38 -14.06
CA ASP A 116 10.47 5.76 -14.29
C ASP A 116 10.61 4.47 -13.48
N GLU A 117 10.22 4.50 -12.21
CA GLU A 117 10.24 3.31 -11.35
C GLU A 117 9.18 2.29 -11.76
N GLY A 118 7.97 2.74 -12.13
CA GLY A 118 6.92 1.88 -12.63
C GLY A 118 7.29 1.17 -13.94
N ALA A 119 8.21 1.74 -14.75
CA ALA A 119 8.73 1.11 -15.97
C ALA A 119 9.55 -0.16 -15.72
N LYS A 120 10.08 -0.30 -14.51
CA LYS A 120 10.89 -1.46 -14.10
C LYS A 120 10.02 -2.65 -13.65
N ALA A 121 8.69 -2.46 -13.52
CA ALA A 121 7.78 -3.54 -13.18
C ALA A 121 7.59 -4.48 -14.38
N THR A 122 7.42 -5.78 -14.12
CA THR A 122 7.07 -6.76 -15.14
C THR A 122 5.56 -6.89 -15.31
N THR A 123 5.10 -7.32 -16.49
CA THR A 123 3.69 -7.66 -16.70
C THR A 123 3.22 -8.73 -15.72
N GLN A 124 4.06 -9.71 -15.43
CA GLN A 124 3.76 -10.78 -14.46
C GLN A 124 3.53 -10.19 -13.07
N ALA A 125 4.40 -9.28 -12.62
CA ALA A 125 4.25 -8.65 -11.30
C ALA A 125 2.98 -7.78 -11.20
N ALA A 126 2.66 -7.02 -12.24
CA ALA A 126 1.45 -6.20 -12.26
C ALA A 126 0.17 -7.07 -12.22
N LEU A 127 0.12 -8.16 -12.98
CA LEU A 127 -1.00 -9.10 -12.95
C LEU A 127 -1.10 -9.82 -11.60
N ALA A 128 0.02 -10.25 -11.03
CA ALA A 128 0.06 -10.89 -9.70
C ALA A 128 -0.44 -9.93 -8.59
N SER A 129 -0.14 -8.62 -8.70
CA SER A 129 -0.66 -7.63 -7.76
C SER A 129 -2.19 -7.47 -7.85
N LEU A 130 -2.76 -7.53 -9.07
CA LEU A 130 -4.21 -7.51 -9.25
C LEU A 130 -4.85 -8.78 -8.68
N ASP A 131 -4.23 -9.96 -8.84
CA ASP A 131 -4.69 -11.21 -8.24
C ASP A 131 -4.65 -11.14 -6.70
N ALA A 132 -3.59 -10.54 -6.14
CA ALA A 132 -3.45 -10.34 -4.71
C ALA A 132 -4.55 -9.42 -4.14
N TRP A 133 -4.91 -8.37 -4.84
CA TRP A 133 -6.02 -7.49 -4.45
C TRP A 133 -7.37 -8.20 -4.53
N ASP A 134 -7.65 -8.85 -5.66
CA ASP A 134 -8.93 -9.50 -5.94
C ASP A 134 -9.33 -10.51 -4.86
N SER A 135 -8.35 -11.21 -4.31
CA SER A 135 -8.54 -12.28 -3.34
C SER A 135 -8.49 -11.85 -1.86
N TRP A 136 -8.14 -10.57 -1.55
CA TRP A 136 -7.85 -10.18 -0.17
C TRP A 136 -8.98 -9.40 0.51
N ASP A 137 -9.37 -9.87 1.70
CA ASP A 137 -10.26 -9.20 2.65
C ASP A 137 -9.70 -9.34 4.07
N GLY A 138 -9.13 -8.27 4.60
CA GLY A 138 -8.55 -8.21 5.94
C GLY A 138 -9.52 -7.78 7.04
N ARG A 139 -10.78 -7.43 6.72
CA ARG A 139 -11.74 -6.85 7.69
C ARG A 139 -11.97 -7.74 8.91
N GLY A 140 -12.07 -9.05 8.70
CA GLY A 140 -12.29 -10.03 9.77
C GLY A 140 -11.07 -10.31 10.65
N GLN A 141 -9.95 -9.57 10.46
CA GLN A 141 -8.70 -9.77 11.19
C GLN A 141 -8.16 -8.49 11.83
N LEU A 142 -8.82 -7.35 11.66
CA LEU A 142 -8.32 -6.06 12.15
C LEU A 142 -8.18 -6.02 13.68
N ASP A 143 -9.07 -6.71 14.40
CA ASP A 143 -9.06 -6.85 15.87
C ASP A 143 -7.86 -7.65 16.40
N LYS A 144 -7.20 -8.45 15.54
CA LYS A 144 -5.99 -9.21 15.89
C LYS A 144 -4.72 -8.37 15.83
N ILE A 145 -4.77 -7.17 15.24
CA ILE A 145 -3.64 -6.23 15.20
C ILE A 145 -3.45 -5.63 16.60
N GLN A 146 -2.39 -6.04 17.30
CA GLN A 146 -2.11 -5.68 18.68
C GLN A 146 -1.21 -4.45 18.80
N SER A 147 -0.36 -4.21 17.80
CA SER A 147 0.60 -3.10 17.83
C SER A 147 -0.09 -1.74 17.80
N PRO A 148 0.46 -0.71 18.47
CA PRO A 148 0.05 0.66 18.26
C PRO A 148 0.09 0.98 16.76
N THR A 149 -1.02 1.51 16.23
CA THR A 149 -1.19 1.68 14.79
C THR A 149 -1.51 3.14 14.43
N LEU A 150 -0.76 3.70 13.49
CA LEU A 150 -1.09 4.95 12.83
C LEU A 150 -1.78 4.64 11.49
N ILE A 151 -2.98 5.15 11.32
CA ILE A 151 -3.67 5.21 10.04
C ILE A 151 -3.40 6.60 9.47
N LEU A 152 -2.68 6.67 8.35
CA LEU A 152 -2.30 7.92 7.72
C LEU A 152 -2.96 8.01 6.35
N TRP A 153 -3.78 9.04 6.14
CA TRP A 153 -4.58 9.18 4.93
C TRP A 153 -4.65 10.62 4.44
N SER A 154 -4.87 10.81 3.15
CA SER A 154 -4.93 12.12 2.50
C SER A 154 -6.34 12.41 1.99
N ASP A 155 -6.86 13.62 2.24
CA ASP A 155 -8.26 13.97 1.96
C ASP A 155 -8.61 14.12 0.47
N LYS A 156 -7.62 14.07 -0.41
CA LYS A 156 -7.78 14.04 -1.88
C LYS A 156 -7.36 12.71 -2.51
N ASP A 157 -7.17 11.67 -1.69
CA ASP A 157 -6.88 10.33 -2.19
C ASP A 157 -8.06 9.82 -3.05
N ARG A 158 -7.75 9.42 -4.28
CA ARG A 158 -8.72 8.86 -5.25
C ARG A 158 -8.70 7.33 -5.28
N SER A 159 -7.74 6.73 -4.59
CA SER A 159 -7.59 5.27 -4.50
C SER A 159 -8.34 4.68 -3.32
N TYR A 160 -8.29 5.36 -2.17
CA TYR A 160 -8.92 4.92 -0.93
C TYR A 160 -9.76 6.03 -0.33
N ASP A 161 -11.05 5.78 -0.14
CA ASP A 161 -12.00 6.75 0.38
C ASP A 161 -12.03 6.80 1.92
N TRP A 162 -12.80 7.74 2.46
CA TRP A 162 -12.98 7.90 3.90
C TRP A 162 -13.55 6.66 4.59
N ASN A 163 -14.46 5.94 3.93
CA ASN A 163 -15.08 4.75 4.52
C ASN A 163 -14.04 3.66 4.83
N GLN A 164 -13.02 3.51 3.99
CA GLN A 164 -11.92 2.57 4.24
C GLN A 164 -11.13 2.96 5.51
N GLN A 165 -10.93 4.27 5.75
CA GLN A 165 -10.24 4.77 6.94
C GLN A 165 -11.05 4.55 8.20
N GLU A 166 -12.38 4.74 8.13
CA GLU A 166 -13.28 4.45 9.26
C GLU A 166 -13.28 2.96 9.62
N ILE A 167 -13.30 2.07 8.62
CA ILE A 167 -13.23 0.62 8.85
C ILE A 167 -11.94 0.26 9.59
N LEU A 168 -10.78 0.75 9.10
CA LEU A 168 -9.49 0.53 9.77
C LEU A 168 -9.51 1.08 11.20
N LYS A 169 -9.99 2.33 11.40
CA LYS A 169 -10.03 2.98 12.71
C LYS A 169 -10.93 2.28 13.72
N ARG A 170 -12.05 1.73 13.26
CA ARG A 170 -12.99 0.98 14.13
C ARG A 170 -12.49 -0.44 14.42
N GLY A 171 -11.85 -1.08 13.43
CA GLY A 171 -11.40 -2.46 13.55
C GLY A 171 -10.09 -2.63 14.32
N ILE A 172 -9.17 -1.67 14.23
CA ILE A 172 -7.89 -1.73 14.94
C ILE A 172 -8.01 -0.95 16.26
N HIS A 173 -8.13 -1.65 17.38
CA HIS A 173 -8.43 -1.04 18.70
C HIS A 173 -7.41 0.00 19.14
N ASN A 174 -6.11 -0.31 19.00
CA ASN A 174 -5.02 0.60 19.39
C ASN A 174 -4.54 1.44 18.21
N SER A 175 -5.46 2.19 17.58
CA SER A 175 -5.14 2.99 16.40
C SER A 175 -5.39 4.49 16.59
N LYS A 176 -4.61 5.31 15.87
CA LYS A 176 -4.80 6.75 15.70
C LYS A 176 -4.96 7.03 14.19
N LEU A 177 -5.89 7.90 13.83
CA LEU A 177 -6.08 8.35 12.45
C LEU A 177 -5.58 9.79 12.30
N GLU A 178 -4.67 10.01 11.36
CA GLU A 178 -4.18 11.32 10.97
C GLU A 178 -4.51 11.60 9.49
N ILE A 179 -4.97 12.83 9.23
CA ILE A 179 -5.42 13.25 7.89
C ILE A 179 -4.47 14.32 7.34
N ILE A 180 -3.85 14.03 6.20
CA ILE A 180 -3.03 14.99 5.46
C ILE A 180 -3.94 15.77 4.52
N LYS A 181 -4.12 17.07 4.81
CA LYS A 181 -4.99 17.94 4.04
C LYS A 181 -4.38 18.40 2.72
N GLY A 182 -5.19 18.41 1.66
CA GLY A 182 -4.82 18.95 0.35
C GLY A 182 -3.76 18.13 -0.37
N CYS A 183 -3.70 16.81 -0.12
CA CYS A 183 -2.84 15.87 -0.82
C CYS A 183 -3.64 14.68 -1.37
N ALA A 184 -3.15 14.09 -2.43
CA ALA A 184 -3.69 12.86 -3.00
C ALA A 184 -2.98 11.62 -2.42
N HIS A 185 -2.97 10.51 -3.16
CA HIS A 185 -2.46 9.22 -2.70
C HIS A 185 -0.97 9.26 -2.32
N ASN A 186 -0.15 10.00 -3.06
CA ASN A 186 1.30 10.11 -2.84
C ASN A 186 1.67 11.34 -1.99
N SER A 187 0.98 11.58 -0.88
CA SER A 187 1.24 12.73 -0.02
C SER A 187 2.68 12.80 0.55
N HIS A 188 3.38 11.69 0.62
CA HIS A 188 4.81 11.63 0.97
C HIS A 188 5.71 12.30 -0.07
N MET A 189 5.24 12.46 -1.31
CA MET A 189 5.91 13.21 -2.38
C MET A 189 5.39 14.65 -2.46
N GLU A 190 4.11 14.88 -2.18
CA GLU A 190 3.48 16.20 -2.24
C GLU A 190 3.84 17.08 -1.02
N LYS A 191 3.92 16.48 0.18
CA LYS A 191 4.27 17.14 1.46
C LYS A 191 5.24 16.32 2.31
N PRO A 192 6.45 16.05 1.83
CA PRO A 192 7.39 15.13 2.48
C PRO A 192 7.74 15.53 3.93
N GLU A 193 7.91 16.82 4.20
CA GLU A 193 8.26 17.30 5.54
C GLU A 193 7.15 17.02 6.56
N LEU A 194 5.89 17.26 6.17
CA LEU A 194 4.73 17.02 7.03
C LEU A 194 4.56 15.51 7.30
N VAL A 195 4.63 14.70 6.25
CA VAL A 195 4.51 13.23 6.37
C VAL A 195 5.62 12.67 7.25
N ASN A 196 6.86 13.07 7.01
CA ASN A 196 8.01 12.63 7.80
C ASN A 196 7.90 13.07 9.27
N LYS A 197 7.39 14.27 9.54
CA LYS A 197 7.14 14.74 10.91
C LYS A 197 6.14 13.84 11.63
N ILE A 198 4.98 13.59 11.02
CA ILE A 198 3.92 12.74 11.60
C ILE A 198 4.46 11.32 11.89
N ILE A 199 5.19 10.73 10.93
CA ILE A 199 5.78 9.40 11.10
C ILE A 199 6.80 9.37 12.24
N LYS A 200 7.70 10.34 12.30
CA LYS A 200 8.72 10.43 13.37
C LYS A 200 8.09 10.61 14.75
N GLU A 201 7.09 11.48 14.88
CA GLU A 201 6.35 11.70 16.14
C GLU A 201 5.62 10.44 16.60
N PHE A 202 5.11 9.64 15.66
CA PHE A 202 4.48 8.36 16.01
C PHE A 202 5.49 7.29 16.41
N LEU A 203 6.67 7.24 15.76
CA LEU A 203 7.68 6.21 16.02
C LEU A 203 8.52 6.50 17.27
N SER A 204 8.65 7.74 17.70
CA SER A 204 9.25 8.11 18.97
C SER A 204 8.38 7.66 20.15
#